data_96791490f4ca038fe32358f44c0f550f
#
_entry.id   96791490f4ca038fe32358f44c0f550f
#
_cell.length_a   1.000
_cell.length_b   1.000
_cell.length_c   1.000
_cell.angle_alpha   90.00
_cell.angle_beta   90.00
_cell.angle_gamma   90.00
#
_symmetry.space_group_name_H-M   'P 1'
#
loop_
_entity.id
_entity.type
_entity.pdbx_description
1 polymer ?
#
loop_
_entity_poly.entity_id
_entity_poly.type
_entity_poly.pdbx_seq_one_letter_code
_entity_poly.pdbx_strand_id
1 'polypeptide(L)'
;MKLIPSVVLASALLAGVAHAGEYRVTHLDSLGGTVSRGNSINNRGWVAGYSNLAGDQSRHATLWLDGVAVDLGTLGGPNSSVTWPVKNNRDLIAGISQTATPDPLGENWSCAAFFPPATATGFTCLGFVWEDGEMRALPTLGGNNGFATGANNRGEVVGWAENNVQDPTCVPPQVLQFRAVIWGPKDDQIQELPPLPGDTSSAATAINNKGQVVGISGTCDQAVGRHTAAHAVIWEKGRVTDIGNLGEPWWNTPMAINQRGDVVGFAGAGGDADNPILHAFLWTRRDGIQDLGTLPGDVTSEAHGINERGQVVGVSCDAAGNCRAFLWEDGVMADLNTLVAPGYAGILTTAQDINARGEITGRAFDPVTGERPAFLATPTR
;
A
#
# COMPACT_ATOMS: atom_id res chain seq x y z
N MET A 1 -19.74 60.03 -25.05
CA MET A 1 -19.92 59.05 -23.99
C MET A 1 -20.28 57.73 -24.69
N LYS A 2 -19.29 56.86 -24.93
CA LYS A 2 -19.50 55.55 -25.60
C LYS A 2 -19.56 54.48 -24.52
N LEU A 3 -20.69 53.76 -24.47
CA LEU A 3 -20.89 52.62 -23.59
C LEU A 3 -20.16 51.40 -24.19
N ILE A 4 -19.29 50.77 -23.40
CA ILE A 4 -18.63 49.52 -23.71
C ILE A 4 -19.49 48.39 -23.11
N PRO A 5 -19.93 47.39 -23.86
CA PRO A 5 -20.65 46.24 -23.29
C PRO A 5 -19.67 45.30 -22.58
N SER A 6 -19.94 44.99 -21.31
CA SER A 6 -19.24 43.97 -20.55
C SER A 6 -19.65 42.58 -21.08
N VAL A 7 -18.68 41.84 -21.61
CA VAL A 7 -18.85 40.40 -21.96
C VAL A 7 -18.63 39.62 -20.69
N VAL A 8 -19.67 39.01 -20.16
CA VAL A 8 -19.60 38.01 -19.10
C VAL A 8 -19.22 36.68 -19.75
N LEU A 9 -17.98 36.24 -19.57
CA LEU A 9 -17.59 34.86 -19.89
C LEU A 9 -18.21 33.92 -18.85
N ALA A 10 -19.23 33.18 -19.24
CA ALA A 10 -19.72 32.04 -18.48
C ALA A 10 -18.74 30.88 -18.68
N SER A 11 -17.97 30.56 -17.65
CA SER A 11 -17.18 29.34 -17.58
C SER A 11 -18.14 28.17 -17.41
N ALA A 12 -18.40 27.42 -18.48
CA ALA A 12 -19.10 26.15 -18.40
C ALA A 12 -18.17 25.14 -17.74
N LEU A 13 -18.43 24.79 -16.47
CA LEU A 13 -17.92 23.59 -15.84
C LEU A 13 -18.49 22.39 -16.61
N LEU A 14 -17.70 21.79 -17.48
CA LEU A 14 -17.95 20.45 -18.00
C LEU A 14 -17.71 19.50 -16.83
N ALA A 15 -18.75 19.22 -16.05
CA ALA A 15 -18.79 18.05 -15.20
C ALA A 15 -18.68 16.83 -16.11
N GLY A 16 -17.54 16.14 -16.06
CA GLY A 16 -17.39 14.85 -16.74
C GLY A 16 -18.48 13.92 -16.23
N VAL A 17 -19.36 13.49 -17.13
CA VAL A 17 -20.39 12.50 -16.82
C VAL A 17 -19.67 11.18 -16.66
N ALA A 18 -19.38 10.76 -15.42
CA ALA A 18 -18.97 9.40 -15.12
C ALA A 18 -20.04 8.46 -15.67
N HIS A 19 -19.67 7.60 -16.60
CA HIS A 19 -20.61 6.64 -17.20
C HIS A 19 -20.73 5.45 -16.25
N ALA A 20 -21.89 5.28 -15.59
CA ALA A 20 -22.20 4.07 -14.84
C ALA A 20 -22.01 2.83 -15.74
N GLY A 21 -21.27 1.82 -15.25
CA GLY A 21 -21.07 0.57 -15.99
C GLY A 21 -19.69 0.41 -16.63
N GLU A 22 -18.71 1.22 -16.26
CA GLU A 22 -17.34 1.12 -16.79
C GLU A 22 -16.59 -0.11 -16.28
N TYR A 23 -16.95 -0.66 -15.10
CA TYR A 23 -16.29 -1.80 -14.48
C TYR A 23 -17.22 -2.97 -14.19
N ARG A 24 -16.77 -4.18 -14.54
CA ARG A 24 -17.35 -5.43 -14.06
C ARG A 24 -16.55 -5.90 -12.85
N VAL A 25 -17.23 -6.17 -11.74
CA VAL A 25 -16.62 -6.64 -10.49
C VAL A 25 -16.87 -8.13 -10.29
N THR A 26 -15.82 -8.86 -9.93
CA THR A 26 -15.85 -10.27 -9.54
C THR A 26 -15.21 -10.42 -8.17
N HIS A 27 -15.86 -11.15 -7.24
CA HIS A 27 -15.19 -11.57 -6.01
C HIS A 27 -14.17 -12.65 -6.32
N LEU A 28 -13.05 -12.60 -5.60
CA LEU A 28 -11.99 -13.61 -5.68
C LEU A 28 -12.23 -14.67 -4.61
N ASP A 29 -11.88 -15.92 -4.89
CA ASP A 29 -12.06 -17.03 -3.97
C ASP A 29 -11.33 -16.79 -2.64
N SER A 30 -11.84 -17.37 -1.53
CA SER A 30 -11.17 -17.31 -0.23
C SER A 30 -10.45 -18.63 0.09
N LEU A 31 -9.54 -18.60 1.06
CA LEU A 31 -8.95 -19.81 1.67
C LEU A 31 -9.84 -20.40 2.79
N GLY A 32 -11.13 -20.09 2.75
CA GLY A 32 -12.15 -20.60 3.67
C GLY A 32 -12.54 -19.64 4.80
N GLY A 33 -11.87 -18.50 4.94
CA GLY A 33 -12.24 -17.44 5.86
C GLY A 33 -13.17 -16.40 5.22
N THR A 34 -13.67 -15.48 6.03
CA THR A 34 -14.65 -14.46 5.64
C THR A 34 -14.01 -13.12 5.21
N VAL A 35 -12.69 -12.99 5.36
CA VAL A 35 -11.95 -11.76 5.02
C VAL A 35 -10.79 -12.07 4.10
N SER A 36 -10.76 -11.40 2.95
CA SER A 36 -9.63 -11.37 2.03
C SER A 36 -9.43 -9.98 1.45
N ARG A 37 -8.26 -9.70 0.87
CA ARG A 37 -7.96 -8.44 0.19
C ARG A 37 -6.90 -8.66 -0.89
N GLY A 38 -7.18 -8.20 -2.11
CA GLY A 38 -6.20 -8.06 -3.16
C GLY A 38 -5.39 -6.78 -2.95
N ASN A 39 -4.08 -6.89 -2.80
CA ASN A 39 -3.20 -5.75 -2.50
C ASN A 39 -2.32 -5.35 -3.67
N SER A 40 -2.14 -6.23 -4.63
CA SER A 40 -1.31 -6.02 -5.81
C SER A 40 -1.94 -6.66 -7.02
N ILE A 41 -1.82 -6.04 -8.19
CA ILE A 41 -2.23 -6.63 -9.46
C ILE A 41 -1.16 -6.36 -10.54
N ASN A 42 -0.72 -7.41 -11.22
CA ASN A 42 0.23 -7.27 -12.32
C ASN A 42 -0.48 -7.10 -13.67
N ASN A 43 0.30 -6.85 -14.74
CA ASN A 43 -0.25 -6.66 -16.08
C ASN A 43 -0.77 -7.97 -16.74
N ARG A 44 -0.62 -9.14 -16.09
CA ARG A 44 -1.27 -10.39 -16.52
C ARG A 44 -2.66 -10.56 -15.90
N GLY A 45 -3.03 -9.72 -14.91
CA GLY A 45 -4.27 -9.82 -14.14
C GLY A 45 -4.15 -10.74 -12.92
N TRP A 46 -2.94 -11.16 -12.57
CA TRP A 46 -2.70 -11.90 -11.33
C TRP A 46 -2.79 -10.94 -10.15
N VAL A 47 -3.56 -11.34 -9.15
CA VAL A 47 -3.75 -10.57 -7.92
C VAL A 47 -3.01 -11.26 -6.79
N ALA A 48 -2.22 -10.51 -6.03
CA ALA A 48 -1.59 -10.99 -4.79
C ALA A 48 -2.12 -10.19 -3.60
N GLY A 49 -2.25 -10.85 -2.44
CA GLY A 49 -2.78 -10.22 -1.25
C GLY A 49 -2.80 -11.19 -0.08
N TYR A 50 -3.93 -11.26 0.60
CA TYR A 50 -4.15 -12.24 1.66
C TYR A 50 -5.58 -12.74 1.71
N SER A 51 -5.76 -13.92 2.26
CA SER A 51 -7.05 -14.47 2.67
C SER A 51 -6.93 -15.06 4.07
N ASN A 52 -7.93 -14.81 4.91
CA ASN A 52 -8.05 -15.52 6.17
C ASN A 52 -8.36 -17.01 5.89
N LEU A 53 -7.88 -17.87 6.76
CA LEU A 53 -8.21 -19.29 6.78
C LEU A 53 -9.56 -19.52 7.45
N ALA A 54 -10.12 -20.72 7.32
CA ALA A 54 -11.36 -21.09 7.98
C ALA A 54 -11.32 -20.77 9.48
N GLY A 55 -12.34 -20.07 9.98
CA GLY A 55 -12.44 -19.61 11.36
C GLY A 55 -11.77 -18.26 11.65
N ASP A 56 -11.14 -17.60 10.66
CA ASP A 56 -10.58 -16.24 10.73
C ASP A 56 -9.52 -15.99 11.82
N GLN A 57 -8.91 -17.05 12.37
CA GLN A 57 -7.88 -16.93 13.42
C GLN A 57 -6.48 -16.68 12.84
N SER A 58 -6.25 -17.00 11.59
CA SER A 58 -5.00 -16.79 10.87
C SER A 58 -5.28 -16.40 9.42
N ARG A 59 -4.26 -15.85 8.75
CA ARG A 59 -4.30 -15.52 7.33
C ARG A 59 -3.04 -15.95 6.62
N HIS A 60 -3.19 -16.25 5.33
CA HIS A 60 -2.05 -16.55 4.48
C HIS A 60 -1.96 -15.58 3.30
N ALA A 61 -0.74 -15.30 2.89
CA ALA A 61 -0.45 -14.67 1.61
C ALA A 61 -1.09 -15.52 0.51
N THR A 62 -1.82 -14.87 -0.38
CA THR A 62 -2.65 -15.53 -1.38
C THR A 62 -2.37 -14.93 -2.76
N LEU A 63 -2.21 -15.80 -3.75
CA LEU A 63 -2.16 -15.45 -5.16
C LEU A 63 -3.47 -15.89 -5.82
N TRP A 64 -4.13 -15.01 -6.55
CA TRP A 64 -5.28 -15.36 -7.38
C TRP A 64 -4.90 -15.40 -8.84
N LEU A 65 -5.10 -16.59 -9.44
CA LEU A 65 -4.95 -16.86 -10.86
C LEU A 65 -6.35 -17.11 -11.44
N ASP A 66 -6.80 -16.22 -12.32
CA ASP A 66 -8.15 -16.28 -12.90
C ASP A 66 -9.27 -16.39 -11.84
N GLY A 67 -9.08 -15.74 -10.69
CA GLY A 67 -10.02 -15.72 -9.57
C GLY A 67 -9.85 -16.86 -8.56
N VAL A 68 -9.09 -17.91 -8.89
CA VAL A 68 -8.84 -19.06 -8.01
C VAL A 68 -7.73 -18.77 -7.02
N ALA A 69 -8.00 -18.97 -5.72
CA ALA A 69 -7.03 -18.72 -4.65
C ALA A 69 -5.96 -19.82 -4.57
N VAL A 70 -4.71 -19.41 -4.52
CA VAL A 70 -3.53 -20.24 -4.25
C VAL A 70 -2.93 -19.78 -2.93
N ASP A 71 -2.86 -20.69 -1.96
CA ASP A 71 -2.21 -20.45 -0.67
C ASP A 71 -0.68 -20.47 -0.86
N LEU A 72 0.00 -19.38 -0.51
CA LEU A 72 1.45 -19.27 -0.62
C LEU A 72 2.18 -19.83 0.61
N GLY A 73 1.45 -20.24 1.66
CA GLY A 73 2.02 -20.75 2.91
C GLY A 73 2.63 -19.68 3.80
N THR A 74 3.52 -20.12 4.71
CA THR A 74 4.22 -19.26 5.69
C THR A 74 5.67 -19.69 5.86
N LEU A 75 6.46 -18.92 6.61
CA LEU A 75 7.80 -19.28 7.05
C LEU A 75 7.80 -20.16 8.33
N GLY A 76 6.70 -20.86 8.60
CA GLY A 76 6.55 -21.80 9.73
C GLY A 76 5.71 -21.27 10.89
N GLY A 77 5.36 -19.99 10.92
CA GLY A 77 4.41 -19.40 11.85
C GLY A 77 2.96 -19.43 11.34
N PRO A 78 2.01 -18.88 12.10
CA PRO A 78 0.58 -18.98 11.75
C PRO A 78 0.13 -18.03 10.64
N ASN A 79 0.91 -17.01 10.28
CA ASN A 79 0.45 -15.98 9.36
C ASN A 79 1.49 -15.59 8.30
N SER A 80 0.98 -15.22 7.13
CA SER A 80 1.70 -14.48 6.08
C SER A 80 0.75 -13.53 5.34
N SER A 81 1.30 -12.53 4.66
CA SER A 81 0.50 -11.56 3.90
C SER A 81 1.34 -10.84 2.85
N VAL A 82 0.74 -10.58 1.70
CA VAL A 82 1.18 -9.50 0.80
C VAL A 82 0.35 -8.29 1.15
N THR A 83 0.97 -7.18 1.59
CA THR A 83 0.25 -6.02 2.12
C THR A 83 0.39 -4.75 1.29
N TRP A 84 1.41 -4.68 0.45
CA TRP A 84 1.69 -3.56 -0.45
C TRP A 84 1.62 -3.97 -1.93
N PRO A 85 1.45 -3.02 -2.86
CA PRO A 85 1.53 -3.29 -4.28
C PRO A 85 2.92 -3.77 -4.72
N VAL A 86 3.03 -5.00 -5.21
CA VAL A 86 4.27 -5.59 -5.72
C VAL A 86 4.30 -5.48 -7.24
N LYS A 87 4.79 -4.36 -7.74
CA LYS A 87 4.69 -3.93 -9.15
C LYS A 87 5.71 -4.59 -10.09
N ASN A 88 5.57 -5.90 -10.34
CA ASN A 88 6.39 -6.56 -11.36
C ASN A 88 5.59 -7.48 -12.27
N ASN A 89 6.14 -7.76 -13.46
CA ASN A 89 5.59 -8.71 -14.42
C ASN A 89 6.35 -10.05 -14.43
N ARG A 90 7.23 -10.28 -13.47
CA ARG A 90 7.78 -11.58 -13.10
C ARG A 90 6.80 -12.24 -12.14
N ASP A 91 6.99 -13.48 -11.87
CA ASP A 91 6.14 -14.24 -10.94
C ASP A 91 6.62 -14.08 -9.48
N LEU A 92 7.37 -13.00 -9.19
CA LEU A 92 7.94 -12.70 -7.89
C LEU A 92 6.93 -11.96 -7.03
N ILE A 93 6.61 -12.54 -5.89
CA ILE A 93 5.71 -11.98 -4.88
C ILE A 93 6.55 -11.71 -3.62
N ALA A 94 6.31 -10.57 -2.97
CA ALA A 94 6.99 -10.19 -1.74
C ALA A 94 5.97 -9.82 -0.66
N GLY A 95 6.32 -10.05 0.59
CA GLY A 95 5.43 -9.78 1.71
C GLY A 95 6.10 -10.01 3.06
N ILE A 96 5.26 -10.26 4.08
CA ILE A 96 5.68 -10.54 5.45
C ILE A 96 5.13 -11.88 5.90
N SER A 97 5.92 -12.66 6.64
CA SER A 97 5.48 -13.91 7.24
C SER A 97 6.07 -14.11 8.63
N GLN A 98 5.26 -14.63 9.54
CA GLN A 98 5.74 -15.14 10.80
C GLN A 98 6.57 -16.40 10.59
N THR A 99 7.62 -16.54 11.39
CA THR A 99 8.42 -17.75 11.49
C THR A 99 7.91 -18.64 12.65
N ALA A 100 8.49 -19.82 12.81
CA ALA A 100 8.25 -20.67 13.98
C ALA A 100 9.03 -20.20 15.23
N THR A 101 9.93 -19.23 15.10
CA THR A 101 10.80 -18.74 16.17
C THR A 101 10.11 -17.68 17.00
N PRO A 102 10.03 -17.83 18.33
CA PRO A 102 9.56 -16.73 19.20
C PRO A 102 10.43 -15.50 19.06
N ASP A 103 9.81 -14.31 19.12
CA ASP A 103 10.57 -13.07 19.15
C ASP A 103 11.32 -12.93 20.48
N PRO A 104 12.65 -12.82 20.47
CA PRO A 104 13.45 -12.83 21.72
C PRO A 104 13.33 -11.54 22.52
N LEU A 105 12.87 -10.44 21.91
CA LEU A 105 12.70 -9.14 22.56
C LEU A 105 11.23 -8.83 22.86
N GLY A 106 10.30 -9.67 22.40
CA GLY A 106 8.87 -9.47 22.57
C GLY A 106 8.32 -8.31 21.72
N GLU A 107 8.99 -7.97 20.65
CA GLU A 107 8.55 -6.95 19.70
C GLU A 107 7.31 -7.44 18.94
N ASN A 108 6.25 -6.66 18.96
CA ASN A 108 5.05 -7.01 18.18
C ASN A 108 5.18 -6.59 16.71
N TRP A 109 6.02 -5.63 16.51
CA TRP A 109 6.41 -5.06 15.22
C TRP A 109 5.26 -4.94 14.20
N SER A 110 5.59 -4.89 12.92
CA SER A 110 4.60 -4.79 11.84
C SER A 110 3.59 -5.93 11.81
N CYS A 111 3.92 -7.08 12.36
CA CYS A 111 3.01 -8.22 12.45
C CYS A 111 1.74 -7.93 13.22
N ALA A 112 1.83 -7.16 14.32
CA ALA A 112 0.65 -6.78 15.11
C ALA A 112 -0.38 -5.99 14.31
N ALA A 113 0.07 -5.20 13.32
CA ALA A 113 -0.82 -4.39 12.49
C ALA A 113 -1.49 -5.16 11.35
N PHE A 114 -0.85 -6.25 10.88
CA PHE A 114 -1.26 -6.89 9.63
C PHE A 114 -1.85 -8.29 9.78
N PHE A 115 -1.80 -8.89 10.96
CA PHE A 115 -2.32 -10.23 11.20
C PHE A 115 -3.53 -10.23 12.14
N PRO A 116 -4.36 -11.28 12.13
CA PRO A 116 -5.47 -11.41 13.05
C PRO A 116 -5.00 -11.34 14.51
N PRO A 117 -5.66 -10.55 15.39
CA PRO A 117 -5.17 -10.27 16.74
C PRO A 117 -4.87 -11.52 17.57
N ALA A 118 -5.60 -12.61 17.34
CA ALA A 118 -5.42 -13.87 18.08
C ALA A 118 -4.04 -14.53 17.86
N THR A 119 -3.38 -14.25 16.75
CA THR A 119 -2.13 -14.90 16.32
C THR A 119 -1.06 -13.91 15.85
N ALA A 120 -1.31 -12.61 15.99
CA ALA A 120 -0.47 -11.55 15.41
C ALA A 120 0.91 -11.42 16.06
N THR A 121 1.08 -11.84 17.31
CA THR A 121 2.26 -11.55 18.12
C THR A 121 2.94 -12.82 18.64
N GLY A 122 4.15 -12.64 19.20
CA GLY A 122 4.90 -13.72 19.85
C GLY A 122 5.93 -14.42 18.96
N PHE A 123 5.93 -14.17 17.65
CA PHE A 123 6.88 -14.76 16.70
C PHE A 123 7.69 -13.68 15.99
N THR A 124 8.91 -14.02 15.57
CA THR A 124 9.65 -13.16 14.64
C THR A 124 8.92 -13.13 13.28
N CYS A 125 8.96 -11.96 12.65
CA CYS A 125 8.37 -11.73 11.34
C CYS A 125 9.44 -11.36 10.34
N LEU A 126 9.53 -12.07 9.24
CA LEU A 126 10.51 -11.79 8.19
C LEU A 126 9.81 -11.37 6.90
N GLY A 127 10.49 -10.51 6.16
CA GLY A 127 10.20 -10.34 4.74
C GLY A 127 10.38 -11.66 4.01
N PHE A 128 9.51 -11.94 3.04
CA PHE A 128 9.67 -13.11 2.17
C PHE A 128 9.63 -12.71 0.71
N VAL A 129 10.21 -13.57 -0.13
CA VAL A 129 9.90 -13.68 -1.54
C VAL A 129 9.29 -15.04 -1.82
N TRP A 130 8.33 -15.07 -2.74
CA TRP A 130 7.75 -16.29 -3.29
C TRP A 130 7.95 -16.26 -4.81
N GLU A 131 8.57 -17.30 -5.35
CA GLU A 131 8.83 -17.49 -6.77
C GLU A 131 8.85 -19.01 -7.04
N ASP A 132 8.33 -19.45 -8.17
CA ASP A 132 8.32 -20.85 -8.60
C ASP A 132 7.70 -21.86 -7.60
N GLY A 133 6.75 -21.39 -6.79
CA GLY A 133 6.06 -22.25 -5.82
C GLY A 133 6.74 -22.34 -4.44
N GLU A 134 7.81 -21.61 -4.21
CA GLU A 134 8.59 -21.64 -2.96
C GLU A 134 8.61 -20.27 -2.26
N MET A 135 8.33 -20.27 -0.95
CA MET A 135 8.49 -19.10 -0.08
C MET A 135 9.86 -19.14 0.61
N ARG A 136 10.66 -18.09 0.43
CA ARG A 136 11.98 -17.94 1.05
C ARG A 136 12.05 -16.70 1.92
N ALA A 137 12.65 -16.83 3.10
CA ALA A 137 12.90 -15.71 4.00
C ALA A 137 13.97 -14.78 3.43
N LEU A 138 13.81 -13.48 3.65
CA LEU A 138 14.81 -12.46 3.36
C LEU A 138 15.63 -12.15 4.61
N PRO A 139 16.95 -11.91 4.47
CA PRO A 139 17.82 -11.59 5.61
C PRO A 139 17.48 -10.24 6.22
N THR A 140 17.80 -10.07 7.51
CA THR A 140 17.76 -8.78 8.22
C THR A 140 19.13 -8.09 8.19
N LEU A 141 19.23 -6.90 8.76
CA LEU A 141 20.50 -6.19 8.98
C LEU A 141 21.19 -6.61 10.31
N GLY A 142 20.81 -7.76 10.86
CA GLY A 142 21.35 -8.31 12.11
C GLY A 142 20.37 -8.25 13.29
N GLY A 143 19.17 -7.71 13.10
CA GLY A 143 18.05 -7.77 14.04
C GLY A 143 17.15 -8.97 13.78
N ASN A 144 15.97 -8.99 14.42
CA ASN A 144 15.07 -10.15 14.45
C ASN A 144 14.01 -10.11 13.36
N ASN A 145 13.58 -8.92 12.94
CA ASN A 145 12.40 -8.73 12.11
C ASN A 145 12.71 -8.04 10.78
N GLY A 146 11.89 -8.30 9.77
CA GLY A 146 11.96 -7.70 8.44
C GLY A 146 10.61 -7.74 7.74
N PHE A 147 10.41 -6.88 6.73
CA PHE A 147 9.19 -6.78 5.96
C PHE A 147 9.52 -6.39 4.50
N ALA A 148 9.05 -7.16 3.54
CA ALA A 148 9.16 -6.83 2.12
C ALA A 148 7.85 -6.27 1.59
N THR A 149 7.94 -5.14 0.86
CA THR A 149 6.78 -4.35 0.42
C THR A 149 6.64 -4.24 -1.08
N GLY A 150 7.73 -4.27 -1.82
CA GLY A 150 7.72 -4.05 -3.26
C GLY A 150 8.78 -4.86 -3.99
N ALA A 151 8.56 -5.10 -5.27
CA ALA A 151 9.56 -5.72 -6.14
C ALA A 151 9.45 -5.17 -7.57
N ASN A 152 10.56 -5.18 -8.29
CA ASN A 152 10.61 -4.74 -9.68
C ASN A 152 10.95 -5.88 -10.65
N ASN A 153 10.94 -5.57 -11.97
CA ASN A 153 11.23 -6.55 -13.02
C ASN A 153 12.72 -6.98 -13.08
N ARG A 154 13.61 -6.36 -12.30
CA ARG A 154 15.02 -6.74 -12.22
C ARG A 154 15.29 -7.77 -11.12
N GLY A 155 14.25 -8.13 -10.31
CA GLY A 155 14.40 -9.03 -9.18
C GLY A 155 14.91 -8.33 -7.92
N GLU A 156 14.86 -7.00 -7.88
CA GLU A 156 15.10 -6.23 -6.66
C GLU A 156 13.82 -6.15 -5.85
N VAL A 157 13.93 -6.42 -4.57
CA VAL A 157 12.85 -6.37 -3.57
C VAL A 157 13.18 -5.27 -2.57
N VAL A 158 12.20 -4.51 -2.14
CA VAL A 158 12.40 -3.45 -1.13
C VAL A 158 11.53 -3.67 0.09
N GLY A 159 11.91 -3.02 1.17
CA GLY A 159 11.17 -3.03 2.43
C GLY A 159 12.02 -2.44 3.54
N TRP A 160 11.87 -2.99 4.74
CA TRP A 160 12.69 -2.61 5.89
C TRP A 160 13.08 -3.83 6.73
N ALA A 161 14.21 -3.71 7.40
CA ALA A 161 14.75 -4.75 8.25
C ALA A 161 15.39 -4.13 9.49
N GLU A 162 15.26 -4.82 10.62
CA GLU A 162 15.94 -4.45 11.84
C GLU A 162 17.45 -4.69 11.73
N ASN A 163 18.20 -3.78 12.33
CA ASN A 163 19.60 -3.99 12.66
C ASN A 163 19.72 -4.38 14.15
N ASN A 164 20.95 -4.52 14.67
CA ASN A 164 21.21 -4.90 16.07
C ASN A 164 21.35 -3.69 17.02
N VAL A 165 20.97 -2.49 16.59
CA VAL A 165 21.08 -1.27 17.38
C VAL A 165 19.80 -1.06 18.17
N GLN A 166 19.91 -0.98 19.50
CA GLN A 166 18.83 -0.50 20.36
C GLN A 166 18.72 1.03 20.19
N ASP A 167 17.55 1.50 19.78
CA ASP A 167 17.31 2.92 19.54
C ASP A 167 16.39 3.48 20.64
N PRO A 168 16.85 4.45 21.45
CA PRO A 168 16.05 5.03 22.52
C PRO A 168 14.84 5.83 22.01
N THR A 169 14.76 6.11 20.72
CA THR A 169 13.59 6.76 20.11
C THR A 169 12.47 5.77 19.76
N CYS A 170 12.75 4.45 19.85
CA CYS A 170 11.72 3.43 19.60
C CYS A 170 10.61 3.49 20.63
N VAL A 171 9.37 3.45 20.16
CA VAL A 171 8.19 3.37 21.02
C VAL A 171 7.90 1.91 21.33
N PRO A 172 7.87 1.51 22.63
CA PRO A 172 7.59 0.13 22.99
C PRO A 172 6.26 -0.40 22.38
N PRO A 173 6.22 -1.69 21.96
CA PRO A 173 7.21 -2.74 22.20
C PRO A 173 8.38 -2.79 21.21
N GLN A 174 8.54 -1.84 20.28
CA GLN A 174 9.71 -1.76 19.41
C GLN A 174 10.98 -1.46 20.24
N VAL A 175 12.06 -2.16 19.98
CA VAL A 175 13.36 -2.04 20.69
C VAL A 175 14.50 -1.79 19.70
N LEU A 176 14.54 -2.57 18.62
CA LEU A 176 15.59 -2.48 17.62
C LEU A 176 15.26 -1.45 16.56
N GLN A 177 16.28 -0.72 16.16
CA GLN A 177 16.22 0.20 15.04
C GLN A 177 16.02 -0.58 13.72
N PHE A 178 15.23 -0.03 12.79
CA PHE A 178 15.04 -0.59 11.46
C PHE A 178 15.41 0.41 10.36
N ARG A 179 15.81 -0.13 9.22
CA ARG A 179 16.24 0.61 8.04
C ARG A 179 15.56 0.12 6.78
N ALA A 180 15.32 1.05 5.88
CA ALA A 180 14.95 0.71 4.51
C ALA A 180 16.06 -0.10 3.83
N VAL A 181 15.67 -1.10 3.06
CA VAL A 181 16.61 -2.00 2.38
C VAL A 181 16.17 -2.33 0.96
N ILE A 182 17.15 -2.72 0.14
CA ILE A 182 16.96 -3.44 -1.12
C ILE A 182 17.58 -4.81 -0.97
N TRP A 183 16.83 -5.86 -1.24
CA TRP A 183 17.32 -7.24 -1.40
C TRP A 183 17.47 -7.60 -2.87
N GLY A 184 18.43 -8.44 -3.18
CA GLY A 184 18.64 -8.96 -4.52
C GLY A 184 19.38 -8.00 -5.47
N PRO A 185 19.46 -8.37 -6.77
CA PRO A 185 18.83 -9.52 -7.44
C PRO A 185 19.51 -10.89 -7.19
N LYS A 186 20.60 -10.93 -6.44
CA LYS A 186 21.25 -12.19 -6.03
C LYS A 186 20.76 -12.59 -4.65
N ASP A 187 20.68 -13.89 -4.40
CA ASP A 187 20.38 -14.43 -3.08
C ASP A 187 21.34 -13.86 -2.01
N ASP A 188 20.82 -13.65 -0.81
CA ASP A 188 21.53 -13.09 0.35
C ASP A 188 22.11 -11.67 0.17
N GLN A 189 21.84 -11.01 -0.95
CA GLN A 189 22.25 -9.62 -1.13
C GLN A 189 21.25 -8.70 -0.43
N ILE A 190 21.74 -7.89 0.52
CA ILE A 190 20.98 -6.83 1.20
C ILE A 190 21.79 -5.52 1.14
N GLN A 191 21.12 -4.45 0.80
CA GLN A 191 21.69 -3.09 0.79
C GLN A 191 20.81 -2.18 1.63
N GLU A 192 21.38 -1.55 2.65
CA GLU A 192 20.72 -0.52 3.44
C GLU A 192 20.54 0.76 2.62
N LEU A 193 19.37 1.38 2.76
CA LEU A 193 19.05 2.72 2.26
C LEU A 193 19.02 3.70 3.44
N PRO A 194 19.94 4.71 3.45
CA PRO A 194 20.05 5.59 4.60
C PRO A 194 18.81 6.47 4.77
N PRO A 195 18.42 6.79 6.03
CA PRO A 195 17.42 7.82 6.29
C PRO A 195 17.96 9.23 5.93
N LEU A 196 17.11 10.23 6.04
CA LEU A 196 17.54 11.63 5.98
C LEU A 196 18.50 11.95 7.13
N PRO A 197 19.42 12.92 6.95
CA PRO A 197 20.30 13.35 8.02
C PRO A 197 19.54 13.85 9.24
N GLY A 198 19.76 13.22 10.38
CA GLY A 198 19.09 13.50 11.66
C GLY A 198 18.01 12.48 12.03
N ASP A 199 17.53 11.68 11.10
CA ASP A 199 16.59 10.60 11.35
C ASP A 199 17.32 9.31 11.75
N THR A 200 16.64 8.48 12.55
CA THR A 200 17.21 7.23 13.07
C THR A 200 16.66 5.99 12.38
N SER A 201 15.49 6.08 11.74
CA SER A 201 14.82 4.95 11.09
C SER A 201 14.33 5.30 9.70
N SER A 202 14.17 4.29 8.86
CA SER A 202 13.59 4.41 7.53
C SER A 202 12.93 3.11 7.09
N ALA A 203 11.97 3.20 6.17
CA ALA A 203 11.33 2.04 5.57
C ALA A 203 11.03 2.31 4.09
N ALA A 204 11.36 1.38 3.20
CA ALA A 204 11.00 1.47 1.79
C ALA A 204 9.62 0.84 1.56
N THR A 205 8.78 1.48 0.76
CA THR A 205 7.41 1.03 0.49
C THR A 205 7.22 0.55 -0.94
N ALA A 206 7.90 1.14 -1.92
CA ALA A 206 7.79 0.73 -3.33
C ALA A 206 9.07 1.01 -4.12
N ILE A 207 9.23 0.29 -5.23
CA ILE A 207 10.36 0.41 -6.18
C ILE A 207 9.86 0.31 -7.62
N ASN A 208 10.42 1.11 -8.52
CA ASN A 208 10.18 0.98 -9.96
C ASN A 208 11.36 0.31 -10.71
N ASN A 209 11.19 0.04 -12.02
CA ASN A 209 12.22 -0.59 -12.83
C ASN A 209 13.45 0.28 -13.10
N LYS A 210 13.42 1.56 -12.78
CA LYS A 210 14.58 2.45 -12.83
C LYS A 210 15.45 2.37 -11.58
N GLY A 211 14.98 1.64 -10.52
CA GLY A 211 15.63 1.57 -9.22
C GLY A 211 15.40 2.81 -8.36
N GLN A 212 14.35 3.56 -8.66
CA GLN A 212 13.86 4.60 -7.76
C GLN A 212 13.03 3.90 -6.67
N VAL A 213 13.40 4.11 -5.43
CA VAL A 213 12.72 3.56 -4.25
C VAL A 213 12.06 4.71 -3.52
N VAL A 214 10.81 4.52 -3.08
CA VAL A 214 10.13 5.48 -2.22
C VAL A 214 9.84 4.86 -0.86
N GLY A 215 9.65 5.71 0.13
CA GLY A 215 9.34 5.28 1.48
C GLY A 215 9.39 6.44 2.47
N ILE A 216 9.68 6.11 3.72
CA ILE A 216 9.61 7.03 4.85
C ILE A 216 10.94 7.14 5.57
N SER A 217 11.15 8.26 6.26
CA SER A 217 12.29 8.54 7.11
C SER A 217 11.81 9.33 8.34
N GLY A 218 12.34 8.97 9.52
CA GLY A 218 11.98 9.62 10.78
C GLY A 218 12.64 8.95 11.98
N THR A 219 11.99 9.06 13.15
CA THR A 219 12.44 8.40 14.37
C THR A 219 11.89 6.99 14.48
N CYS A 220 12.47 6.16 15.35
CA CYS A 220 12.01 4.80 15.60
C CYS A 220 10.69 4.82 16.40
N ASP A 221 9.57 4.71 15.68
CA ASP A 221 8.23 4.52 16.28
C ASP A 221 7.87 3.03 16.29
N GLN A 222 6.63 2.69 16.60
CA GLN A 222 6.10 1.35 16.40
C GLN A 222 6.05 1.04 14.90
N ALA A 223 6.97 0.21 14.44
CA ALA A 223 7.07 -0.15 13.01
C ALA A 223 7.03 1.10 12.10
N VAL A 224 6.26 1.05 11.03
CA VAL A 224 6.03 2.17 10.13
C VAL A 224 4.80 2.95 10.59
N GLY A 225 4.99 3.96 11.38
CA GLY A 225 3.92 4.74 11.96
C GLY A 225 4.18 6.24 11.88
N ARG A 226 3.39 6.96 12.63
CA ARG A 226 3.32 8.43 12.67
C ARG A 226 4.67 9.15 12.66
N HIS A 227 5.58 8.81 13.57
CA HIS A 227 6.86 9.50 13.70
C HIS A 227 7.97 8.91 12.83
N THR A 228 7.89 7.63 12.46
CA THR A 228 8.77 7.05 11.44
C THR A 228 8.45 7.62 10.06
N ALA A 229 7.18 7.99 9.81
CA ALA A 229 6.73 8.67 8.60
C ALA A 229 6.72 10.19 8.75
N ALA A 230 7.73 10.77 9.42
CA ALA A 230 7.91 12.22 9.49
C ALA A 230 8.17 12.81 8.11
N HIS A 231 8.93 12.10 7.29
CA HIS A 231 9.29 12.51 5.93
C HIS A 231 8.92 11.42 4.92
N ALA A 232 8.25 11.82 3.83
CA ALA A 232 8.14 11.03 2.61
C ALA A 232 9.42 11.22 1.79
N VAL A 233 10.07 10.13 1.38
CA VAL A 233 11.37 10.21 0.71
C VAL A 233 11.44 9.38 -0.57
N ILE A 234 12.37 9.76 -1.45
CA ILE A 234 12.80 8.98 -2.61
C ILE A 234 14.31 8.74 -2.55
N TRP A 235 14.73 7.49 -2.71
CA TRP A 235 16.12 7.09 -2.93
C TRP A 235 16.36 6.87 -4.41
N GLU A 236 17.32 7.60 -4.95
CA GLU A 236 17.74 7.50 -6.36
C GLU A 236 19.23 7.73 -6.48
N LYS A 237 19.96 6.81 -7.16
CA LYS A 237 21.40 6.95 -7.41
C LYS A 237 22.23 7.21 -6.16
N GLY A 238 21.91 6.51 -5.07
CA GLY A 238 22.62 6.62 -3.79
C GLY A 238 22.33 7.89 -2.98
N ARG A 239 21.28 8.64 -3.33
CA ARG A 239 20.83 9.83 -2.59
C ARG A 239 19.42 9.65 -2.08
N VAL A 240 19.16 10.12 -0.87
CA VAL A 240 17.84 10.29 -0.31
C VAL A 240 17.39 11.75 -0.48
N THR A 241 16.13 11.95 -0.84
CA THR A 241 15.53 13.28 -1.03
C THR A 241 14.14 13.28 -0.41
N ASP A 242 13.85 14.28 0.41
CA ASP A 242 12.52 14.56 0.92
C ASP A 242 11.62 15.05 -0.24
N ILE A 243 10.45 14.46 -0.39
CA ILE A 243 9.49 14.82 -1.45
C ILE A 243 8.36 15.74 -0.95
N GLY A 244 8.43 16.17 0.33
CA GLY A 244 7.49 17.08 0.96
C GLY A 244 6.33 16.38 1.67
N ASN A 245 5.40 17.20 2.17
CA ASN A 245 4.21 16.80 2.91
C ASN A 245 3.02 17.73 2.60
N LEU A 246 1.86 17.47 3.19
CA LEU A 246 0.66 18.32 3.05
C LEU A 246 0.46 19.31 4.21
N GLY A 247 1.51 19.55 4.99
CA GLY A 247 1.52 20.56 6.06
C GLY A 247 1.89 19.99 7.43
N GLU A 248 1.79 18.68 7.62
CA GLU A 248 2.05 18.04 8.91
C GLU A 248 3.30 17.16 8.89
N PRO A 249 4.07 17.09 10.00
CA PRO A 249 5.30 16.31 10.09
C PRO A 249 5.08 14.86 10.55
N TRP A 250 3.93 14.26 10.24
CA TRP A 250 3.58 12.89 10.60
C TRP A 250 2.75 12.22 9.51
N TRP A 251 2.81 10.89 9.46
CA TRP A 251 2.04 10.05 8.52
C TRP A 251 2.28 10.37 7.05
N ASN A 252 3.49 10.83 6.68
CA ASN A 252 3.85 11.13 5.29
C ASN A 252 4.33 9.84 4.60
N THR A 253 3.42 9.06 4.05
CA THR A 253 3.68 7.70 3.58
C THR A 253 3.44 7.54 2.07
N PRO A 254 4.50 7.46 1.25
CA PRO A 254 4.42 6.99 -0.12
C PRO A 254 3.96 5.52 -0.15
N MET A 255 3.04 5.17 -1.05
CA MET A 255 2.51 3.82 -1.19
C MET A 255 2.93 3.14 -2.50
N ALA A 256 3.00 3.88 -3.58
CA ALA A 256 3.34 3.36 -4.90
C ALA A 256 4.11 4.38 -5.75
N ILE A 257 4.91 3.86 -6.68
CA ILE A 257 5.65 4.64 -7.68
C ILE A 257 5.50 4.00 -9.06
N ASN A 258 5.18 4.80 -10.10
CA ASN A 258 5.10 4.31 -11.47
C ASN A 258 6.46 4.41 -12.20
N GLN A 259 6.53 3.94 -13.45
CA GLN A 259 7.77 3.97 -14.24
C GLN A 259 8.16 5.38 -14.72
N ARG A 260 7.26 6.37 -14.65
CA ARG A 260 7.62 7.78 -14.87
C ARG A 260 8.36 8.36 -13.68
N GLY A 261 8.13 7.81 -12.48
CA GLY A 261 8.64 8.28 -11.19
C GLY A 261 7.61 9.14 -10.46
N ASP A 262 6.33 9.08 -10.86
CA ASP A 262 5.24 9.70 -10.12
C ASP A 262 4.92 8.84 -8.91
N VAL A 263 4.70 9.45 -7.77
CA VAL A 263 4.52 8.80 -6.46
C VAL A 263 3.14 9.14 -5.91
N VAL A 264 2.45 8.14 -5.36
CA VAL A 264 1.20 8.34 -4.64
C VAL A 264 1.29 7.76 -3.24
N GLY A 265 0.49 8.29 -2.33
CA GLY A 265 0.41 7.86 -0.96
C GLY A 265 -0.58 8.71 -0.18
N PHE A 266 -0.36 8.82 1.11
CA PHE A 266 -1.13 9.69 1.99
C PHE A 266 -0.21 10.49 2.90
N ALA A 267 -0.68 11.65 3.34
CA ALA A 267 0.06 12.56 4.21
C ALA A 267 -0.87 13.24 5.19
N GLY A 268 -0.34 13.64 6.35
CA GLY A 268 -1.06 14.47 7.31
C GLY A 268 -1.44 15.83 6.69
N ALA A 269 -2.74 16.12 6.66
CA ALA A 269 -3.33 17.36 6.17
C ALA A 269 -4.04 18.15 7.28
N GLY A 270 -3.91 17.70 8.54
CA GLY A 270 -4.48 18.32 9.73
C GLY A 270 -4.62 17.32 10.87
N GLY A 271 -5.27 17.77 11.97
CA GLY A 271 -5.40 16.96 13.19
C GLY A 271 -4.13 16.99 14.03
N ASP A 272 -3.84 15.85 14.69
CA ASP A 272 -2.59 15.62 15.42
C ASP A 272 -2.04 14.23 15.10
N ALA A 273 -0.88 13.86 15.62
CA ALA A 273 -0.22 12.59 15.32
C ALA A 273 -1.02 11.34 15.76
N ASP A 274 -1.87 11.47 16.78
CA ASP A 274 -2.71 10.39 17.30
C ASP A 274 -4.09 10.33 16.64
N ASN A 275 -4.59 11.48 16.12
CA ASN A 275 -5.87 11.61 15.40
C ASN A 275 -5.65 12.41 14.10
N PRO A 276 -4.89 11.87 13.15
CA PRO A 276 -4.54 12.60 11.93
C PRO A 276 -5.74 12.71 10.99
N ILE A 277 -5.85 13.85 10.31
CA ILE A 277 -6.61 13.96 9.08
C ILE A 277 -5.63 13.66 7.95
N LEU A 278 -5.85 12.55 7.24
CA LEU A 278 -4.99 12.09 6.16
C LEU A 278 -5.62 12.40 4.81
N HIS A 279 -4.83 12.92 3.89
CA HIS A 279 -5.26 13.08 2.50
C HIS A 279 -4.35 12.30 1.55
N ALA A 280 -4.95 11.73 0.52
CA ALA A 280 -4.27 11.16 -0.63
C ALA A 280 -3.45 12.23 -1.35
N PHE A 281 -2.23 11.89 -1.75
CA PHE A 281 -1.39 12.79 -2.53
C PHE A 281 -0.89 12.14 -3.83
N LEU A 282 -0.58 13.00 -4.80
CA LEU A 282 0.25 12.70 -5.96
C LEU A 282 1.47 13.62 -5.92
N TRP A 283 2.66 13.04 -6.01
CA TRP A 283 3.90 13.77 -6.20
C TRP A 283 4.46 13.52 -7.59
N THR A 284 4.85 14.58 -8.28
CA THR A 284 5.63 14.51 -9.51
C THR A 284 6.89 15.34 -9.36
N ARG A 285 7.94 14.98 -10.09
CA ARG A 285 9.18 15.77 -10.07
C ARG A 285 8.98 17.21 -10.56
N ARG A 286 8.00 17.43 -11.41
CA ARG A 286 7.71 18.75 -11.98
C ARG A 286 6.91 19.64 -11.03
N ASP A 287 5.87 19.08 -10.42
CA ASP A 287 4.85 19.88 -9.72
C ASP A 287 4.96 19.75 -8.19
N GLY A 288 5.84 18.84 -7.68
CA GLY A 288 5.93 18.55 -6.25
C GLY A 288 4.73 17.74 -5.74
N ILE A 289 4.48 17.79 -4.43
CA ILE A 289 3.35 17.10 -3.79
C ILE A 289 2.05 17.90 -4.01
N GLN A 290 0.98 17.20 -4.35
CA GLN A 290 -0.36 17.72 -4.59
C GLN A 290 -1.37 16.95 -3.78
N ASP A 291 -2.23 17.63 -3.03
CA ASP A 291 -3.38 17.06 -2.36
C ASP A 291 -4.45 16.65 -3.40
N LEU A 292 -4.88 15.39 -3.36
CA LEU A 292 -5.94 14.88 -4.24
C LEU A 292 -7.34 15.10 -3.66
N GLY A 293 -7.44 15.55 -2.41
CA GLY A 293 -8.69 15.75 -1.69
C GLY A 293 -9.37 14.45 -1.29
N THR A 294 -10.66 14.53 -1.05
CA THR A 294 -11.53 13.42 -0.63
C THR A 294 -12.76 13.31 -1.54
N LEU A 295 -13.49 12.21 -1.46
CA LEU A 295 -14.83 12.13 -2.04
C LEU A 295 -15.79 13.10 -1.33
N PRO A 296 -16.83 13.61 -2.02
CA PRO A 296 -17.80 14.51 -1.40
C PRO A 296 -18.41 13.92 -0.12
N GLY A 297 -18.29 14.67 0.98
CA GLY A 297 -18.77 14.28 2.30
C GLY A 297 -17.78 13.49 3.16
N ASP A 298 -16.64 13.09 2.62
CA ASP A 298 -15.59 12.39 3.35
C ASP A 298 -14.58 13.37 3.97
N VAL A 299 -13.81 12.92 4.94
CA VAL A 299 -12.84 13.72 5.71
C VAL A 299 -11.42 13.23 5.59
N THR A 300 -11.20 11.97 5.17
CA THR A 300 -9.88 11.39 4.95
C THR A 300 -9.81 10.66 3.62
N SER A 301 -8.61 10.55 3.07
CA SER A 301 -8.33 9.75 1.90
C SER A 301 -6.90 9.22 1.90
N GLU A 302 -6.67 8.07 1.26
CA GLU A 302 -5.35 7.47 1.06
C GLU A 302 -5.25 6.94 -0.37
N ALA A 303 -4.20 7.29 -1.09
CA ALA A 303 -3.88 6.72 -2.41
C ALA A 303 -2.95 5.52 -2.24
N HIS A 304 -3.34 4.38 -2.80
CA HIS A 304 -2.62 3.12 -2.63
C HIS A 304 -1.88 2.65 -3.88
N GLY A 305 -2.46 2.87 -5.06
CA GLY A 305 -1.91 2.41 -6.33
C GLY A 305 -1.95 3.47 -7.42
N ILE A 306 -0.98 3.42 -8.32
CA ILE A 306 -0.89 4.26 -9.52
C ILE A 306 -0.43 3.44 -10.71
N ASN A 307 -1.02 3.65 -11.90
CA ASN A 307 -0.56 3.04 -13.13
C ASN A 307 0.23 4.02 -14.03
N GLU A 308 0.66 3.53 -15.19
CA GLU A 308 1.44 4.32 -16.15
C GLU A 308 0.64 5.41 -16.86
N ARG A 309 -0.68 5.36 -16.82
CA ARG A 309 -1.57 6.41 -17.33
C ARG A 309 -1.74 7.57 -16.36
N GLY A 310 -1.35 7.39 -15.09
CA GLY A 310 -1.54 8.36 -14.00
C GLY A 310 -2.89 8.20 -13.31
N GLN A 311 -3.61 7.10 -13.56
CA GLN A 311 -4.79 6.74 -12.80
C GLN A 311 -4.38 6.29 -11.40
N VAL A 312 -5.02 6.84 -10.38
CA VAL A 312 -4.74 6.59 -8.96
C VAL A 312 -5.96 5.95 -8.32
N VAL A 313 -5.73 4.93 -7.50
CA VAL A 313 -6.79 4.27 -6.74
C VAL A 313 -6.47 4.29 -5.24
N GLY A 314 -7.51 4.24 -4.43
CA GLY A 314 -7.35 4.28 -2.99
C GLY A 314 -8.66 4.18 -2.24
N VAL A 315 -8.70 4.81 -1.08
CA VAL A 315 -9.84 4.83 -0.16
C VAL A 315 -10.15 6.27 0.27
N SER A 316 -11.41 6.58 0.45
CA SER A 316 -11.89 7.83 1.07
C SER A 316 -12.94 7.48 2.11
N CYS A 317 -12.88 8.13 3.29
CA CYS A 317 -13.72 7.77 4.43
C CYS A 317 -14.40 9.01 5.03
N ASP A 318 -15.65 8.84 5.44
CA ASP A 318 -16.38 9.87 6.19
C ASP A 318 -15.97 9.92 7.67
N ALA A 319 -16.50 10.89 8.41
CA ALA A 319 -16.20 11.08 9.84
C ALA A 319 -16.70 9.92 10.74
N ALA A 320 -17.58 9.05 10.25
CA ALA A 320 -18.04 7.87 10.95
C ALA A 320 -17.21 6.62 10.65
N GLY A 321 -16.19 6.75 9.75
CA GLY A 321 -15.33 5.65 9.32
C GLY A 321 -15.94 4.75 8.24
N ASN A 322 -17.00 5.20 7.57
CA ASN A 322 -17.50 4.50 6.38
C ASN A 322 -16.61 4.84 5.20
N CYS A 323 -16.00 3.82 4.61
CA CYS A 323 -15.01 3.98 3.57
C CYS A 323 -15.52 3.51 2.21
N ARG A 324 -15.07 4.20 1.15
CA ARG A 324 -15.39 3.91 -0.25
C ARG A 324 -14.12 3.90 -1.08
N ALA A 325 -14.01 2.93 -1.98
CA ALA A 325 -12.95 2.90 -2.98
C ALA A 325 -13.11 4.07 -3.96
N PHE A 326 -12.01 4.73 -4.33
CA PHE A 326 -12.01 5.75 -5.36
C PHE A 326 -11.10 5.40 -6.56
N LEU A 327 -11.42 6.00 -7.69
CA LEU A 327 -10.56 6.17 -8.85
C LEU A 327 -10.35 7.67 -9.07
N TRP A 328 -9.10 8.11 -9.13
CA TRP A 328 -8.73 9.47 -9.51
C TRP A 328 -8.05 9.48 -10.89
N GLU A 329 -8.51 10.34 -11.77
CA GLU A 329 -7.95 10.53 -13.12
C GLU A 329 -8.16 11.98 -13.55
N ASP A 330 -7.15 12.60 -14.15
CA ASP A 330 -7.20 13.95 -14.73
C ASP A 330 -7.76 15.03 -13.78
N GLY A 331 -7.43 14.97 -12.49
CA GLY A 331 -7.86 15.95 -11.49
C GLY A 331 -9.23 15.67 -10.86
N VAL A 332 -9.88 14.57 -11.19
CA VAL A 332 -11.21 14.21 -10.68
C VAL A 332 -11.14 12.92 -9.86
N MET A 333 -11.59 12.96 -8.60
CA MET A 333 -11.80 11.79 -7.75
C MET A 333 -13.25 11.32 -7.87
N ALA A 334 -13.46 10.09 -8.30
CA ALA A 334 -14.77 9.46 -8.44
C ALA A 334 -14.92 8.28 -7.48
N ASP A 335 -16.10 8.13 -6.87
CA ASP A 335 -16.46 6.93 -6.11
C ASP A 335 -16.53 5.73 -7.07
N LEU A 336 -15.65 4.74 -6.88
CA LEU A 336 -15.56 3.56 -7.75
C LEU A 336 -16.89 2.78 -7.80
N ASN A 337 -17.69 2.83 -6.74
CA ASN A 337 -19.01 2.19 -6.71
C ASN A 337 -19.97 2.78 -7.73
N THR A 338 -19.82 4.05 -8.10
CA THR A 338 -20.65 4.69 -9.14
C THR A 338 -20.26 4.28 -10.55
N LEU A 339 -19.08 3.70 -10.72
CA LEU A 339 -18.54 3.24 -12.00
C LEU A 339 -18.78 1.75 -12.24
N VAL A 340 -19.34 1.03 -11.28
CA VAL A 340 -19.62 -0.41 -11.41
C VAL A 340 -20.84 -0.67 -12.26
N ALA A 341 -20.77 -1.69 -13.10
CA ALA A 341 -21.87 -2.13 -13.94
C ALA A 341 -23.09 -2.54 -13.10
N PRO A 342 -24.32 -2.28 -13.57
CA PRO A 342 -25.54 -2.65 -12.87
C PRO A 342 -25.59 -4.14 -12.53
N GLY A 343 -26.13 -4.45 -11.33
CA GLY A 343 -26.31 -5.83 -10.86
C GLY A 343 -25.25 -6.31 -9.86
N TYR A 344 -24.21 -5.55 -9.60
CA TYR A 344 -23.30 -5.81 -8.48
C TYR A 344 -23.94 -5.31 -7.16
N ALA A 345 -24.06 -6.19 -6.16
CA ALA A 345 -24.73 -5.89 -4.90
C ALA A 345 -23.77 -5.54 -3.75
N GLY A 346 -22.47 -5.78 -3.92
CA GLY A 346 -21.44 -5.46 -2.93
C GLY A 346 -21.08 -3.98 -2.89
N ILE A 347 -20.29 -3.60 -1.90
CA ILE A 347 -19.73 -2.25 -1.74
C ILE A 347 -18.20 -2.35 -1.84
N LEU A 348 -17.58 -1.65 -2.77
CA LEU A 348 -16.13 -1.54 -2.88
C LEU A 348 -15.64 -0.57 -1.81
N THR A 349 -15.05 -1.10 -0.75
CA THR A 349 -14.64 -0.31 0.41
C THR A 349 -13.24 0.26 0.27
N THR A 350 -12.32 -0.46 -0.39
CA THR A 350 -10.95 0.02 -0.67
C THR A 350 -10.48 -0.50 -2.01
N ALA A 351 -9.81 0.34 -2.81
CA ALA A 351 -9.01 -0.07 -3.95
C ALA A 351 -7.52 -0.01 -3.57
N GLN A 352 -6.78 -1.09 -3.82
CA GLN A 352 -5.38 -1.19 -3.36
C GLN A 352 -4.39 -1.02 -4.50
N ASP A 353 -4.71 -1.52 -5.67
CA ASP A 353 -3.80 -1.44 -6.80
C ASP A 353 -4.54 -1.41 -8.14
N ILE A 354 -3.87 -0.84 -9.14
CA ILE A 354 -4.35 -0.70 -10.52
C ILE A 354 -3.23 -1.04 -11.50
N ASN A 355 -3.51 -1.88 -12.50
CA ASN A 355 -2.53 -2.24 -13.52
C ASN A 355 -2.60 -1.34 -14.77
N ALA A 356 -1.74 -1.59 -15.75
CA ALA A 356 -1.68 -0.82 -17.00
C ALA A 356 -2.95 -0.97 -17.87
N ARG A 357 -3.76 -2.03 -17.69
CA ARG A 357 -5.04 -2.21 -18.36
C ARG A 357 -6.19 -1.45 -17.70
N GLY A 358 -5.96 -0.90 -16.50
CA GLY A 358 -6.98 -0.25 -15.68
C GLY A 358 -7.76 -1.25 -14.83
N GLU A 359 -7.33 -2.49 -14.72
CA GLU A 359 -7.92 -3.46 -13.79
C GLU A 359 -7.53 -3.08 -12.37
N ILE A 360 -8.49 -3.13 -11.45
CA ILE A 360 -8.37 -2.66 -10.07
C ILE A 360 -8.65 -3.83 -9.14
N THR A 361 -7.85 -3.96 -8.08
CA THR A 361 -8.09 -4.91 -7.00
C THR A 361 -8.17 -4.22 -5.65
N GLY A 362 -8.80 -4.87 -4.68
CA GLY A 362 -8.98 -4.32 -3.34
C GLY A 362 -9.85 -5.22 -2.46
N ARG A 363 -10.68 -4.59 -1.63
CA ARG A 363 -11.62 -5.27 -0.76
C ARG A 363 -13.03 -4.72 -0.92
N ALA A 364 -13.99 -5.61 -1.03
CA ALA A 364 -15.42 -5.30 -1.00
C ALA A 364 -16.02 -5.65 0.39
N PHE A 365 -17.25 -5.22 0.59
CA PHE A 365 -18.15 -5.68 1.63
C PHE A 365 -19.39 -6.25 0.97
N ASP A 366 -19.76 -7.46 1.36
CA ASP A 366 -21.00 -8.09 0.94
C ASP A 366 -22.07 -7.87 2.02
N PRO A 367 -23.10 -7.05 1.78
CA PRO A 367 -24.11 -6.75 2.79
C PRO A 367 -25.05 -7.92 3.08
N VAL A 368 -25.06 -8.96 2.25
CA VAL A 368 -25.92 -10.14 2.45
C VAL A 368 -25.25 -11.15 3.39
N THR A 369 -23.98 -11.42 3.20
CA THR A 369 -23.21 -12.41 3.99
C THR A 369 -22.47 -11.77 5.16
N GLY A 370 -22.18 -10.45 5.09
CA GLY A 370 -21.31 -9.74 6.03
C GLY A 370 -19.81 -9.98 5.76
N GLU A 371 -19.46 -10.71 4.73
CA GLU A 371 -18.08 -11.03 4.36
C GLU A 371 -17.38 -9.82 3.73
N ARG A 372 -16.05 -9.87 3.75
CA ARG A 372 -15.16 -8.85 3.15
C ARG A 372 -14.24 -9.49 2.13
N PRO A 373 -14.74 -9.86 0.95
CA PRO A 373 -13.95 -10.53 -0.08
C PRO A 373 -12.98 -9.58 -0.79
N ALA A 374 -11.87 -10.13 -1.27
CA ALA A 374 -11.07 -9.52 -2.31
C ALA A 374 -11.88 -9.45 -3.62
N PHE A 375 -11.62 -8.43 -4.43
CA PHE A 375 -12.27 -8.27 -5.73
C PHE A 375 -11.28 -7.98 -6.85
N LEU A 376 -11.73 -8.27 -8.08
CA LEU A 376 -11.15 -7.80 -9.33
C LEU A 376 -12.22 -7.01 -10.08
N ALA A 377 -11.95 -5.73 -10.35
CA ALA A 377 -12.75 -4.87 -11.20
C ALA A 377 -12.07 -4.73 -12.57
N THR A 378 -12.73 -5.18 -13.62
CA THR A 378 -12.21 -5.17 -14.99
C THR A 378 -12.96 -4.16 -15.81
N PRO A 379 -12.28 -3.24 -16.54
CA PRO A 379 -12.93 -2.32 -17.46
C PRO A 379 -13.77 -3.08 -18.50
N THR A 380 -14.95 -2.56 -18.82
CA THR A 380 -15.89 -3.17 -19.78
C THR A 380 -15.64 -2.76 -21.23
N ARG A 381 -14.66 -1.86 -21.47
CA ARG A 381 -14.29 -1.35 -22.82
C ARG A 381 -12.79 -1.45 -23.05
#